data_969c56802b53d90058c387c832f9e8f5
#
_entry.id   969c56802b53d90058c387c832f9e8f5
#
_cell.length_a   1.000
_cell.length_b   1.000
_cell.length_c   1.000
_cell.angle_alpha   90.00
_cell.angle_beta   90.00
_cell.angle_gamma   90.00
#
_symmetry.space_group_name_H-M   'P 1'
#
loop_
_entity.id
_entity.type
_entity.pdbx_description
1 polymer ?
#
loop_
_entity_poly.entity_id
_entity_poly.type
_entity_poly.pdbx_seq_one_letter_code
_entity_poly.pdbx_strand_id
1 'polypeptide(L)'
;MNIKIKFIILLYLIVNIFNISMSNENFFNKGLELFKDKKYEDARFMFERSIVFNPKDSNSYLYLAKIYNIQEDQKKEEKNLKSTLLIEPDNEEAILMSMKIAIKKSNYSKVKNLSDTFIKICKKLCKENDGILESLANIEPKNNDS
;
A
#
# COMPACT_ATOMS: atom_id res chain seq x y z
N MET A 1 -36.33 26.17 -23.48
CA MET A 1 -35.76 24.81 -23.48
C MET A 1 -36.67 23.93 -22.65
N ASN A 2 -37.31 22.92 -23.28
CA ASN A 2 -38.37 22.10 -22.69
C ASN A 2 -37.89 21.35 -21.42
N ILE A 3 -38.75 21.33 -20.39
CA ILE A 3 -38.49 20.60 -19.11
C ILE A 3 -38.08 19.14 -19.39
N LYS A 4 -38.68 18.48 -20.36
CA LYS A 4 -38.33 17.10 -20.77
C LYS A 4 -36.86 16.96 -21.23
N ILE A 5 -36.33 17.96 -21.97
CA ILE A 5 -34.93 17.96 -22.44
C ILE A 5 -33.98 18.12 -21.28
N LYS A 6 -34.26 18.97 -20.29
CA LYS A 6 -33.48 19.13 -19.10
C LYS A 6 -33.40 17.85 -18.27
N PHE A 7 -34.52 17.13 -18.17
CA PHE A 7 -34.59 15.84 -17.45
C PHE A 7 -33.75 14.76 -18.13
N ILE A 8 -33.77 14.70 -19.45
CA ILE A 8 -32.97 13.72 -20.23
C ILE A 8 -31.47 14.01 -20.09
N ILE A 9 -31.05 15.28 -20.11
CA ILE A 9 -29.64 15.68 -19.91
C ILE A 9 -29.17 15.34 -18.50
N LEU A 10 -29.99 15.60 -17.48
CA LEU A 10 -29.68 15.27 -16.10
C LEU A 10 -29.53 13.76 -15.90
N LEU A 11 -30.42 12.96 -16.47
CA LEU A 11 -30.37 11.50 -16.41
C LEU A 11 -29.09 10.96 -17.09
N TYR A 12 -28.72 11.52 -18.24
CA TYR A 12 -27.50 11.16 -18.96
C TYR A 12 -26.23 11.45 -18.14
N LEU A 13 -26.18 12.59 -17.45
CA LEU A 13 -25.06 12.95 -16.57
C LEU A 13 -24.95 11.99 -15.38
N ILE A 14 -26.07 11.62 -14.75
CA ILE A 14 -26.10 10.67 -13.63
C ILE A 14 -25.58 9.31 -14.06
N VAL A 15 -26.01 8.80 -15.20
CA VAL A 15 -25.58 7.49 -15.74
C VAL A 15 -24.05 7.47 -15.99
N ASN A 16 -23.48 8.58 -16.51
CA ASN A 16 -22.03 8.66 -16.74
C ASN A 16 -21.23 8.68 -15.43
N ILE A 17 -21.73 9.32 -14.36
CA ILE A 17 -21.07 9.33 -13.06
C ILE A 17 -21.03 7.92 -12.45
N PHE A 18 -22.10 7.14 -12.58
CA PHE A 18 -22.17 5.75 -12.14
C PHE A 18 -21.17 4.85 -12.86
N ASN A 19 -20.99 5.01 -14.16
CA ASN A 19 -20.03 4.22 -14.95
C ASN A 19 -18.57 4.49 -14.55
N ILE A 20 -18.22 5.72 -14.18
CA ILE A 20 -16.87 6.07 -13.73
C ILE A 20 -16.56 5.39 -12.37
N SER A 21 -17.54 5.33 -11.47
CA SER A 21 -17.36 4.68 -10.15
C SER A 21 -17.15 3.17 -10.27
N MET A 22 -17.89 2.49 -11.16
CA MET A 22 -17.75 1.05 -11.42
C MET A 22 -16.39 0.68 -12.07
N SER A 23 -15.83 1.60 -12.87
CA SER A 23 -14.53 1.38 -13.54
C SER A 23 -13.35 1.28 -12.58
N ASN A 24 -13.41 2.00 -11.45
CA ASN A 24 -12.31 2.05 -10.49
C ASN A 24 -12.15 0.73 -9.71
N GLU A 25 -13.24 0.16 -9.21
CA GLU A 25 -13.24 -1.14 -8.52
C GLU A 25 -12.70 -2.26 -9.42
N ASN A 26 -12.96 -2.17 -10.72
CA ASN A 26 -12.49 -3.13 -11.70
C ASN A 26 -10.95 -3.12 -11.88
N PHE A 27 -10.27 -1.96 -11.86
CA PHE A 27 -8.81 -1.93 -12.04
C PHE A 27 -8.06 -2.54 -10.87
N PHE A 28 -8.44 -2.24 -9.64
CA PHE A 28 -7.83 -2.86 -8.46
C PHE A 28 -8.02 -4.38 -8.46
N ASN A 29 -9.25 -4.85 -8.65
CA ASN A 29 -9.56 -6.28 -8.65
C ASN A 29 -8.82 -7.02 -9.76
N LYS A 30 -8.76 -6.45 -10.95
CA LYS A 30 -7.98 -7.02 -12.06
C LYS A 30 -6.47 -7.04 -11.76
N GLY A 31 -5.95 -5.99 -11.13
CA GLY A 31 -4.57 -5.96 -10.64
C GLY A 31 -4.30 -7.06 -9.63
N LEU A 32 -5.24 -7.31 -8.72
CA LEU A 32 -5.14 -8.36 -7.71
C LEU A 32 -5.12 -9.78 -8.33
N GLU A 33 -5.94 -10.03 -9.34
CA GLU A 33 -5.93 -11.30 -10.08
C GLU A 33 -4.58 -11.52 -10.76
N LEU A 34 -4.10 -10.51 -11.51
CA LEU A 34 -2.80 -10.56 -12.18
C LEU A 34 -1.63 -10.74 -11.21
N PHE A 35 -1.70 -10.09 -10.03
CA PHE A 35 -0.71 -10.27 -8.99
C PHE A 35 -0.67 -11.70 -8.46
N LYS A 36 -1.83 -12.32 -8.22
CA LYS A 36 -1.94 -13.73 -7.82
C LYS A 36 -1.37 -14.66 -8.88
N ASP A 37 -1.58 -14.34 -10.15
CA ASP A 37 -1.02 -15.06 -11.30
C ASP A 37 0.47 -14.78 -11.53
N LYS A 38 1.13 -13.96 -10.67
CA LYS A 38 2.53 -13.53 -10.79
C LYS A 38 2.85 -12.73 -12.05
N LYS A 39 1.83 -12.18 -12.71
CA LYS A 39 1.96 -11.26 -13.85
C LYS A 39 2.19 -9.83 -13.33
N TYR A 40 3.36 -9.61 -12.72
CA TYR A 40 3.62 -8.42 -11.92
C TYR A 40 3.62 -7.12 -12.74
N GLU A 41 4.10 -7.11 -13.98
CA GLU A 41 4.07 -5.92 -14.84
C GLU A 41 2.64 -5.50 -15.20
N ASP A 42 1.80 -6.47 -15.57
CA ASP A 42 0.40 -6.21 -15.89
C ASP A 42 -0.37 -5.79 -14.63
N ALA A 43 -0.11 -6.44 -13.48
CA ALA A 43 -0.68 -6.06 -12.20
C ALA A 43 -0.30 -4.62 -11.82
N ARG A 44 0.98 -4.25 -11.99
CA ARG A 44 1.48 -2.89 -11.75
C ARG A 44 0.70 -1.86 -12.56
N PHE A 45 0.55 -2.11 -13.86
CA PHE A 45 -0.22 -1.22 -14.74
C PHE A 45 -1.66 -1.04 -14.27
N MET A 46 -2.32 -2.11 -13.79
CA MET A 46 -3.69 -2.02 -13.28
C MET A 46 -3.76 -1.24 -11.96
N PHE A 47 -2.82 -1.44 -11.03
CA PHE A 47 -2.79 -0.66 -9.78
C PHE A 47 -2.46 0.81 -10.03
N GLU A 48 -1.55 1.13 -10.95
CA GLU A 48 -1.28 2.51 -11.36
C GLU A 48 -2.53 3.18 -11.94
N ARG A 49 -3.30 2.47 -12.76
CA ARG A 49 -4.60 2.97 -13.26
C ARG A 49 -5.62 3.15 -12.13
N SER A 50 -5.69 2.21 -11.18
CA SER A 50 -6.56 2.35 -10.01
C SER A 50 -6.28 3.65 -9.26
N ILE A 51 -5.02 3.99 -9.03
CA ILE A 51 -4.60 5.23 -8.37
C ILE A 51 -4.99 6.48 -9.16
N VAL A 52 -4.94 6.45 -10.49
CA VAL A 52 -5.36 7.59 -11.32
C VAL A 52 -6.83 7.92 -11.09
N PHE A 53 -7.68 6.90 -10.95
CA PHE A 53 -9.11 7.09 -10.70
C PHE A 53 -9.44 7.33 -9.22
N ASN A 54 -8.68 6.72 -8.32
CA ASN A 54 -8.82 6.88 -6.87
C ASN A 54 -7.45 7.08 -6.20
N PRO A 55 -6.95 8.32 -6.10
CA PRO A 55 -5.67 8.61 -5.47
C PRO A 55 -5.59 8.26 -3.97
N LYS A 56 -6.73 7.94 -3.34
CA LYS A 56 -6.81 7.53 -1.92
C LYS A 56 -6.96 6.01 -1.75
N ASP A 57 -6.73 5.23 -2.79
CA ASP A 57 -6.72 3.77 -2.70
C ASP A 57 -5.38 3.29 -2.09
N SER A 58 -5.33 3.17 -0.77
CA SER A 58 -4.16 2.69 -0.03
C SER A 58 -3.71 1.30 -0.47
N ASN A 59 -4.66 0.44 -0.83
CA ASN A 59 -4.38 -0.93 -1.26
C ASN A 59 -3.60 -0.97 -2.57
N SER A 60 -3.94 -0.13 -3.56
CA SER A 60 -3.18 -0.05 -4.80
C SER A 60 -1.72 0.34 -4.57
N TYR A 61 -1.46 1.31 -3.68
CA TYR A 61 -0.09 1.66 -3.30
C TYR A 61 0.61 0.51 -2.57
N LEU A 62 -0.08 -0.20 -1.67
CA LEU A 62 0.49 -1.36 -0.98
C LEU A 62 0.90 -2.47 -1.96
N TYR A 63 0.04 -2.79 -2.93
CA TYR A 63 0.36 -3.81 -3.93
C TYR A 63 1.47 -3.36 -4.89
N LEU A 64 1.56 -2.08 -5.23
CA LEU A 64 2.72 -1.54 -5.94
C LEU A 64 4.00 -1.70 -5.13
N ALA A 65 3.97 -1.43 -3.82
CA ALA A 65 5.12 -1.65 -2.95
C ALA A 65 5.55 -3.12 -2.94
N LYS A 66 4.61 -4.07 -2.87
CA LYS A 66 4.88 -5.51 -2.96
C LYS A 66 5.53 -5.91 -4.29
N ILE A 67 5.05 -5.35 -5.40
CA ILE A 67 5.65 -5.60 -6.72
C ILE A 67 7.09 -5.08 -6.75
N TYR A 68 7.32 -3.85 -6.28
CA TYR A 68 8.67 -3.28 -6.26
C TYR A 68 9.60 -3.99 -5.27
N ASN A 69 9.09 -4.57 -4.18
CA ASN A 69 9.87 -5.45 -3.31
C ASN A 69 10.32 -6.71 -4.06
N ILE A 70 9.44 -7.34 -4.85
CA ILE A 70 9.77 -8.51 -5.69
C ILE A 70 10.80 -8.14 -6.77
N GLN A 71 10.73 -6.93 -7.30
CA GLN A 71 11.65 -6.40 -8.32
C GLN A 71 12.96 -5.83 -7.73
N GLU A 72 13.11 -5.86 -6.42
CA GLU A 72 14.25 -5.30 -5.66
C GLU A 72 14.45 -3.78 -5.88
N ASP A 73 13.41 -3.06 -6.37
CA ASP A 73 13.41 -1.59 -6.47
C ASP A 73 12.99 -0.95 -5.15
N GLN A 74 13.93 -0.96 -4.21
CA GLN A 74 13.69 -0.46 -2.85
C GLN A 74 13.22 1.01 -2.82
N LYS A 75 13.70 1.85 -3.75
CA LYS A 75 13.30 3.27 -3.80
C LYS A 75 11.81 3.43 -4.11
N LYS A 76 11.29 2.67 -5.08
CA LYS A 76 9.87 2.70 -5.43
C LYS A 76 9.03 1.98 -4.38
N GLU A 77 9.53 0.89 -3.79
CA GLU A 77 8.90 0.23 -2.65
C GLU A 77 8.64 1.23 -1.52
N GLU A 78 9.68 1.94 -1.04
CA GLU A 78 9.55 2.93 0.03
C GLU A 78 8.57 4.07 -0.33
N LYS A 79 8.62 4.56 -1.56
CA LYS A 79 7.71 5.61 -2.02
C LYS A 79 6.25 5.17 -1.89
N ASN A 80 5.94 3.97 -2.32
CA ASN A 80 4.58 3.45 -2.30
C ASN A 80 4.13 3.10 -0.86
N LEU A 81 5.00 2.53 -0.03
CA LEU A 81 4.70 2.33 1.40
C LEU A 81 4.41 3.64 2.12
N LYS A 82 5.17 4.70 1.82
CA LYS A 82 4.91 6.03 2.38
C LYS A 82 3.53 6.55 1.97
N SER A 83 3.12 6.34 0.72
CA SER A 83 1.78 6.71 0.25
C SER A 83 0.69 5.90 0.95
N THR A 84 0.90 4.58 1.11
CA THR A 84 -0.01 3.72 1.87
C THR A 84 -0.20 4.24 3.29
N LEU A 85 0.88 4.49 4.02
CA LEU A 85 0.83 4.95 5.42
C LEU A 85 0.35 6.40 5.59
N LEU A 86 0.44 7.22 4.55
CA LEU A 86 -0.16 8.55 4.55
C LEU A 86 -1.69 8.49 4.50
N ILE A 87 -2.23 7.51 3.79
CA ILE A 87 -3.68 7.31 3.62
C ILE A 87 -4.25 6.46 4.75
N GLU A 88 -3.53 5.41 5.14
CA GLU A 88 -3.91 4.41 6.15
C GLU A 88 -2.73 4.20 7.12
N PRO A 89 -2.61 5.06 8.15
CA PRO A 89 -1.47 5.03 9.09
C PRO A 89 -1.36 3.76 9.93
N ASP A 90 -2.45 3.01 10.07
CA ASP A 90 -2.56 1.76 10.81
C ASP A 90 -2.49 0.51 9.91
N ASN A 91 -2.03 0.65 8.68
CA ASN A 91 -1.84 -0.49 7.79
C ASN A 91 -0.69 -1.38 8.28
N GLU A 92 -1.04 -2.49 8.93
CA GLU A 92 -0.09 -3.41 9.57
C GLU A 92 0.98 -3.90 8.60
N GLU A 93 0.59 -4.28 7.39
CA GLU A 93 1.52 -4.83 6.40
C GLU A 93 2.52 -3.78 5.89
N ALA A 94 2.05 -2.56 5.64
CA ALA A 94 2.91 -1.46 5.22
C ALA A 94 3.93 -1.07 6.29
N ILE A 95 3.55 -1.11 7.58
CA ILE A 95 4.47 -0.86 8.69
C ILE A 95 5.53 -1.96 8.74
N LEU A 96 5.14 -3.24 8.70
CA LEU A 96 6.08 -4.37 8.72
C LEU A 96 7.05 -4.33 7.53
N MET A 97 6.58 -4.04 6.32
CA MET A 97 7.46 -3.86 5.16
C MET A 97 8.43 -2.68 5.36
N SER A 98 7.95 -1.57 5.94
CA SER A 98 8.81 -0.41 6.25
C SER A 98 9.87 -0.73 7.30
N MET A 99 9.57 -1.56 8.29
CA MET A 99 10.54 -2.05 9.29
C MET A 99 11.61 -2.92 8.61
N LYS A 100 11.24 -3.85 7.74
CA LYS A 100 12.18 -4.69 6.98
C LYS A 100 13.14 -3.84 6.13
N ILE A 101 12.65 -2.78 5.50
CA ILE A 101 13.52 -1.83 4.76
C ILE A 101 14.44 -1.08 5.71
N ALA A 102 13.94 -0.64 6.87
CA ALA A 102 14.76 0.05 7.87
C ALA A 102 15.90 -0.84 8.38
N ILE A 103 15.66 -2.15 8.58
CA ILE A 103 16.71 -3.14 8.90
C ILE A 103 17.77 -3.19 7.79
N LYS A 104 17.35 -3.36 6.53
CA LYS A 104 18.29 -3.39 5.38
C LYS A 104 19.16 -2.13 5.29
N LYS A 105 18.66 -1.00 5.79
CA LYS A 105 19.38 0.28 5.84
C LYS A 105 20.15 0.51 7.16
N SER A 106 20.20 -0.47 8.05
CA SER A 106 20.78 -0.33 9.37
C SER A 106 20.20 0.85 10.19
N ASN A 107 18.95 1.23 9.90
CA ASN A 107 18.24 2.27 10.64
C ASN A 107 17.46 1.68 11.80
N TYR A 108 18.17 1.23 12.82
CA TYR A 108 17.64 0.51 13.97
C TYR A 108 16.67 1.37 14.80
N SER A 109 16.95 2.66 14.93
CA SER A 109 16.04 3.60 15.60
C SER A 109 14.67 3.65 14.92
N LYS A 110 14.64 3.68 13.58
CA LYS A 110 13.38 3.65 12.83
C LYS A 110 12.63 2.33 13.04
N VAL A 111 13.33 1.19 13.11
CA VAL A 111 12.69 -0.11 13.38
C VAL A 111 12.00 -0.08 14.73
N LYS A 112 12.68 0.39 15.79
CA LYS A 112 12.13 0.49 17.15
C LYS A 112 10.88 1.38 17.18
N ASN A 113 10.96 2.58 16.59
CA ASN A 113 9.83 3.51 16.53
C ASN A 113 8.60 2.92 15.78
N LEU A 114 8.84 2.22 14.67
CA LEU A 114 7.77 1.56 13.94
C LEU A 114 7.19 0.38 14.72
N SER A 115 8.02 -0.39 15.44
CA SER A 115 7.57 -1.47 16.30
C SER A 115 6.69 -0.96 17.44
N ASP A 116 7.08 0.13 18.11
CA ASP A 116 6.28 0.76 19.18
C ASP A 116 4.92 1.24 18.68
N THR A 117 4.86 1.71 17.42
CA THR A 117 3.61 2.08 16.76
C THR A 117 2.81 0.83 16.44
N PHE A 118 3.45 -0.18 15.87
CA PHE A 118 2.81 -1.43 15.43
C PHE A 118 2.14 -2.17 16.58
N ILE A 119 2.80 -2.30 17.74
CA ILE A 119 2.25 -2.98 18.91
C ILE A 119 0.93 -2.36 19.38
N LYS A 120 0.76 -1.04 19.22
CA LYS A 120 -0.44 -0.32 19.63
C LYS A 120 -1.63 -0.53 18.70
N ILE A 121 -1.39 -0.88 17.45
CA ILE A 121 -2.42 -0.95 16.41
C ILE A 121 -2.68 -2.35 15.88
N CYS A 122 -1.73 -3.28 16.05
CA CYS A 122 -1.79 -4.59 15.43
C CYS A 122 -3.02 -5.40 15.89
N LYS A 123 -3.64 -6.12 14.95
CA LYS A 123 -4.82 -6.98 15.16
C LYS A 123 -4.59 -8.39 14.61
N LYS A 124 -3.88 -8.49 13.50
CA LYS A 124 -3.72 -9.74 12.74
C LYS A 124 -2.27 -10.20 12.65
N LEU A 125 -1.33 -9.27 12.49
CA LEU A 125 0.06 -9.56 12.19
C LEU A 125 1.00 -9.34 13.40
N CYS A 126 0.45 -9.31 14.62
CA CYS A 126 1.24 -8.99 15.83
C CYS A 126 2.48 -9.88 16.02
N LYS A 127 2.39 -11.16 15.70
CA LYS A 127 3.52 -12.10 15.81
C LYS A 127 4.67 -11.79 14.85
N GLU A 128 4.39 -11.14 13.73
CA GLU A 128 5.43 -10.78 12.75
C GLU A 128 6.43 -9.76 13.32
N ASN A 129 5.97 -8.93 14.26
CA ASN A 129 6.82 -7.95 14.94
C ASN A 129 7.92 -8.63 15.77
N ASP A 130 7.60 -9.74 16.43
CA ASP A 130 8.54 -10.46 17.28
C ASP A 130 9.73 -10.99 16.46
N GLY A 131 9.46 -11.55 15.28
CA GLY A 131 10.50 -11.99 14.36
C GLY A 131 11.38 -10.86 13.81
N ILE A 132 10.81 -9.66 13.63
CA ILE A 132 11.56 -8.48 13.22
C ILE A 132 12.47 -8.00 14.36
N LEU A 133 11.96 -7.97 15.60
CA LEU A 133 12.75 -7.57 16.78
C LEU A 133 13.85 -8.57 17.10
N GLU A 134 13.62 -9.87 16.95
CA GLU A 134 14.65 -10.89 17.06
C GLU A 134 15.76 -10.68 16.03
N SER A 135 15.39 -10.43 14.77
CA SER A 135 16.33 -10.11 13.72
C SER A 135 17.14 -8.85 14.04
N LEU A 136 16.49 -7.83 14.60
CA LEU A 136 17.15 -6.59 15.04
C LEU A 136 18.17 -6.86 16.14
N ALA A 137 17.81 -7.65 17.16
CA ALA A 137 18.69 -7.98 18.28
C ALA A 137 19.96 -8.72 17.85
N ASN A 138 19.87 -9.48 16.74
CA ASN A 138 20.99 -10.24 16.19
C ASN A 138 21.97 -9.39 15.37
N ILE A 139 21.53 -8.26 14.81
CA ILE A 139 22.33 -7.45 13.88
C ILE A 139 22.70 -6.07 14.44
N GLU A 140 21.98 -5.58 15.45
CA GLU A 140 22.28 -4.30 16.09
C GLU A 140 23.61 -4.42 16.88
N PRO A 141 24.62 -3.54 16.63
CA PRO A 141 25.85 -3.54 17.42
C PRO A 141 25.53 -3.36 18.90
N LYS A 142 25.95 -4.28 19.71
CA LYS A 142 25.89 -4.08 21.18
C LYS A 142 26.85 -2.95 21.52
N ASN A 143 26.36 -1.82 21.97
CA ASN A 143 27.22 -0.81 22.59
C ASN A 143 27.83 -1.45 23.82
N ASN A 144 29.12 -1.81 23.72
CA ASN A 144 29.89 -2.11 24.89
C ASN A 144 30.16 -0.76 25.60
N ASP A 145 29.22 -0.39 26.47
CA ASP A 145 29.50 0.66 27.46
C ASP A 145 30.62 0.15 28.36
N SER A 146 31.83 0.64 28.05
CA SER A 146 33.04 0.48 28.90
C SER A 146 33.20 1.71 29.74
#